data_5b6d079b8ebfacc5bd3d643c3f46683b
#
_entry.id   5b6d079b8ebfacc5bd3d643c3f46683b
#
_cell.length_a   1.000
_cell.length_b   1.000
_cell.length_c   1.000
_cell.angle_alpha   90.00
_cell.angle_beta   90.00
_cell.angle_gamma   90.00
#
_symmetry.space_group_name_H-M   'P 1'
#
loop_
_entity.id
_entity.type
_entity.pdbx_description
1 polymer ?
#
loop_
_entity_poly.entity_id
_entity_poly.type
_entity_poly.pdbx_seq_one_letter_code
_entity_poly.pdbx_strand_id
1 'polypeptide(L)'
;MEYAPESGEACTPAFANAFRPRKLGDMSTVIANPTVQAGAEILERILTARGNLIALEGGEEVGLIDQMRLLVRRSGQAIYLWNPENGLGNLREEHSGLPGSQRLNIALRYVQQSNHFGVYLLQRPPLPLAMGDATLLRQLARANTGHVRRIVLLDPPQTLVASFNDVLVRLSCQPEAARRPRLRDGHWLL
;
A
#
# COMPACT_ATOMS: atom_id res chain seq x y z
N MET A 1 -0.62 81.20 -6.74
CA MET A 1 0.46 80.58 -7.54
C MET A 1 -0.02 79.18 -7.85
N GLU A 2 -0.90 78.98 -8.77
CA GLU A 2 -0.77 79.02 -10.23
C GLU A 2 0.36 78.16 -10.75
N TYR A 3 0.02 77.00 -11.20
CA TYR A 3 0.48 76.41 -12.46
C TYR A 3 -0.35 75.16 -12.82
N ALA A 4 -1.19 75.28 -13.80
CA ALA A 4 -1.76 74.28 -14.65
C ALA A 4 -0.90 74.19 -15.92
N PRO A 5 -1.26 73.38 -16.92
CA PRO A 5 -1.18 71.92 -17.11
C PRO A 5 -0.28 71.62 -18.33
N GLU A 6 0.13 70.42 -18.55
CA GLU A 6 0.47 70.01 -19.92
C GLU A 6 0.02 68.56 -20.22
N SER A 7 -0.72 68.56 -21.24
CA SER A 7 -1.15 67.53 -22.17
C SER A 7 -0.01 66.62 -22.69
N GLY A 8 -0.32 65.39 -22.95
CA GLY A 8 0.56 64.59 -23.78
C GLY A 8 0.26 63.11 -23.82
N GLU A 9 -0.45 62.75 -24.87
CA GLU A 9 -0.28 61.56 -25.69
C GLU A 9 -0.84 60.20 -25.24
N ALA A 10 -1.89 59.91 -25.95
CA ALA A 10 -2.39 58.56 -26.19
C ALA A 10 -1.31 57.64 -26.77
N CYS A 11 -1.02 56.58 -26.09
CA CYS A 11 -0.31 55.46 -26.66
C CYS A 11 -1.12 54.19 -26.42
N THR A 12 -1.88 53.83 -27.42
CA THR A 12 -2.46 52.53 -27.60
C THR A 12 -1.37 51.61 -28.13
N PRO A 13 -1.09 50.48 -27.51
CA PRO A 13 -0.65 49.34 -28.23
C PRO A 13 -1.70 48.25 -28.26
N ALA A 14 -2.16 48.01 -29.47
CA ALA A 14 -2.84 46.81 -29.87
C ALA A 14 -2.04 45.56 -29.52
N PHE A 15 -2.46 44.85 -28.49
CA PHE A 15 -2.10 43.44 -28.35
C PHE A 15 -3.32 42.60 -28.68
N ALA A 16 -3.51 42.42 -29.97
CA ALA A 16 -4.22 41.30 -30.54
C ALA A 16 -3.34 40.06 -30.33
N ASN A 17 -3.42 39.43 -29.18
CA ASN A 17 -2.81 38.15 -28.97
C ASN A 17 -3.84 37.08 -29.26
N ALA A 18 -3.75 36.55 -30.49
CA ALA A 18 -4.51 35.44 -31.00
C ALA A 18 -4.43 34.26 -30.01
N PHE A 19 -5.52 34.01 -29.34
CA PHE A 19 -5.74 32.76 -28.59
C PHE A 19 -5.80 31.62 -29.61
N ARG A 20 -4.64 30.99 -29.86
CA ARG A 20 -4.61 29.71 -30.57
C ARG A 20 -5.12 28.63 -29.60
N PRO A 21 -6.22 27.94 -29.90
CA PRO A 21 -6.61 26.78 -29.15
C PRO A 21 -5.50 25.73 -29.29
N ARG A 22 -4.82 25.40 -28.17
CA ARG A 22 -3.97 24.22 -28.12
C ARG A 22 -4.85 23.01 -28.43
N LYS A 23 -4.47 22.28 -29.48
CA LYS A 23 -5.02 20.97 -29.80
C LYS A 23 -4.98 20.12 -28.52
N LEU A 24 -6.16 19.68 -28.04
CA LEU A 24 -6.30 18.52 -27.16
C LEU A 24 -5.80 17.29 -27.95
N GLY A 25 -4.59 16.91 -27.71
CA GLY A 25 -3.99 15.79 -28.41
C GLY A 25 -2.61 15.51 -27.85
N ASP A 26 -2.55 15.25 -26.57
CA ASP A 26 -1.56 14.35 -26.02
C ASP A 26 -2.07 13.90 -24.64
N MET A 27 -2.95 12.93 -24.66
CA MET A 27 -3.12 12.06 -23.51
C MET A 27 -1.81 11.30 -23.41
N SER A 28 -0.85 11.89 -22.67
CA SER A 28 0.32 11.18 -22.18
C SER A 28 -0.21 9.93 -21.50
N THR A 29 -0.14 8.83 -22.21
CA THR A 29 -0.28 7.51 -21.64
C THR A 29 0.75 7.47 -20.52
N VAL A 30 0.32 7.68 -19.29
CA VAL A 30 1.14 7.45 -18.11
C VAL A 30 1.50 5.97 -18.21
N ILE A 31 2.69 5.69 -18.70
CA ILE A 31 3.25 4.32 -18.71
C ILE A 31 3.33 3.98 -17.21
N ALA A 32 2.31 3.29 -16.73
CA ALA A 32 2.27 2.79 -15.37
C ALA A 32 3.47 1.87 -15.23
N ASN A 33 4.40 2.24 -14.35
CA ASN A 33 5.58 1.44 -14.10
C ASN A 33 5.10 0.04 -13.66
N PRO A 34 5.43 -1.05 -14.37
CA PRO A 34 4.87 -2.38 -14.13
C PRO A 34 5.09 -2.85 -12.69
N THR A 35 6.16 -2.40 -12.08
CA THR A 35 6.49 -2.68 -10.67
C THR A 35 5.47 -2.07 -9.70
N VAL A 36 5.00 -0.86 -9.97
CA VAL A 36 3.99 -0.18 -9.14
C VAL A 36 2.62 -0.81 -9.32
N GLN A 37 2.31 -1.25 -10.53
CA GLN A 37 1.05 -1.93 -10.83
C GLN A 37 0.95 -3.26 -10.10
N ALA A 38 2.02 -4.06 -10.09
CA ALA A 38 2.07 -5.32 -9.32
C ALA A 38 1.85 -5.09 -7.82
N GLY A 39 2.49 -4.07 -7.23
CA GLY A 39 2.27 -3.70 -5.84
C GLY A 39 0.84 -3.27 -5.53
N ALA A 40 0.21 -2.53 -6.45
CA ALA A 40 -1.18 -2.09 -6.31
C ALA A 40 -2.17 -3.26 -6.34
N GLU A 41 -1.97 -4.23 -7.24
CA GLU A 41 -2.78 -5.44 -7.33
C GLU A 41 -2.67 -6.29 -6.06
N ILE A 42 -1.47 -6.48 -5.53
CA ILE A 42 -1.26 -7.20 -4.26
C ILE A 42 -1.97 -6.47 -3.11
N LEU A 43 -1.84 -5.15 -3.03
CA LEU A 43 -2.50 -4.36 -1.99
C LEU A 43 -4.02 -4.45 -2.09
N GLU A 44 -4.59 -4.37 -3.28
CA GLU A 44 -6.03 -4.53 -3.50
C GLU A 44 -6.51 -5.91 -3.01
N ARG A 45 -5.77 -6.98 -3.33
CA ARG A 45 -6.07 -8.34 -2.85
C ARG A 45 -5.98 -8.44 -1.32
N ILE A 46 -5.01 -7.77 -0.68
CA ILE A 46 -4.93 -7.67 0.78
C ILE A 46 -6.16 -6.97 1.35
N LEU A 47 -6.58 -5.86 0.75
CA LEU A 47 -7.72 -5.06 1.23
C LEU A 47 -9.05 -5.78 1.06
N THR A 48 -9.22 -6.53 -0.02
CA THR A 48 -10.44 -7.29 -0.35
C THR A 48 -10.51 -8.66 0.31
N ALA A 49 -9.43 -9.11 0.94
CA ALA A 49 -9.40 -10.40 1.65
C ALA A 49 -10.48 -10.48 2.74
N ARG A 50 -11.08 -11.66 2.90
CA ARG A 50 -12.18 -11.87 3.86
C ARG A 50 -11.75 -11.89 5.33
N GLY A 51 -10.44 -11.95 5.62
CA GLY A 51 -9.88 -11.99 6.97
C GLY A 51 -8.93 -10.82 7.24
N ASN A 52 -8.66 -10.56 8.52
CA ASN A 52 -7.73 -9.51 8.94
C ASN A 52 -6.28 -10.01 9.06
N LEU A 53 -6.06 -11.32 9.16
CA LEU A 53 -4.74 -11.93 9.20
C LEU A 53 -4.48 -12.66 7.88
N ILE A 54 -3.42 -12.28 7.20
CA ILE A 54 -3.10 -12.71 5.85
C ILE A 54 -1.68 -13.26 5.82
N ALA A 55 -1.47 -14.42 5.22
CA ALA A 55 -0.16 -14.90 4.82
C ALA A 55 0.06 -14.56 3.34
N LEU A 56 1.09 -13.83 3.05
CA LEU A 56 1.50 -13.50 1.69
C LEU A 56 2.70 -14.35 1.31
N GLU A 57 2.49 -15.29 0.39
CA GLU A 57 3.46 -16.35 0.05
C GLU A 57 4.05 -16.17 -1.36
N GLY A 58 5.29 -16.60 -1.55
CA GLY A 58 5.91 -16.77 -2.88
C GLY A 58 6.38 -15.48 -3.54
N GLY A 59 6.67 -14.43 -2.76
CA GLY A 59 7.25 -13.17 -3.24
C GLY A 59 8.67 -12.96 -2.74
N GLU A 60 9.46 -12.19 -3.49
CA GLU A 60 10.71 -11.65 -2.97
C GLU A 60 10.37 -10.53 -1.96
N GLU A 61 10.71 -10.76 -0.70
CA GLU A 61 10.31 -9.91 0.42
C GLU A 61 10.78 -8.45 0.24
N VAL A 62 12.04 -8.26 -0.17
CA VAL A 62 12.64 -6.92 -0.38
C VAL A 62 11.94 -6.19 -1.52
N GLY A 63 11.78 -6.85 -2.65
CA GLY A 63 11.10 -6.27 -3.81
C GLY A 63 9.66 -5.88 -3.52
N LEU A 64 8.94 -6.68 -2.74
CA LEU A 64 7.58 -6.38 -2.30
C LEU A 64 7.52 -5.15 -1.41
N ILE A 65 8.42 -5.04 -0.43
CA ILE A 65 8.49 -3.88 0.48
C ILE A 65 8.77 -2.61 -0.33
N ASP A 66 9.68 -2.66 -1.30
CA ASP A 66 9.99 -1.50 -2.15
C ASP A 66 8.81 -1.09 -3.04
N GLN A 67 8.07 -2.06 -3.58
CA GLN A 67 6.83 -1.80 -4.31
C GLN A 67 5.79 -1.10 -3.42
N MET A 68 5.62 -1.59 -2.18
CA MET A 68 4.71 -0.98 -1.21
C MET A 68 5.15 0.43 -0.81
N ARG A 69 6.47 0.70 -0.66
CA ARG A 69 6.99 2.06 -0.43
C ARG A 69 6.63 3.03 -1.56
N LEU A 70 6.85 2.62 -2.81
CA LEU A 70 6.51 3.43 -3.97
C LEU A 70 5.00 3.72 -4.02
N LEU A 71 4.19 2.73 -3.69
CA LEU A 71 2.74 2.87 -3.66
C LEU A 71 2.28 3.85 -2.58
N VAL A 72 2.80 3.74 -1.35
CA VAL A 72 2.47 4.63 -0.22
C VAL A 72 2.80 6.07 -0.53
N ARG A 73 3.96 6.33 -1.16
CA ARG A 73 4.36 7.69 -1.55
C ARG A 73 3.39 8.34 -2.54
N ARG A 74 2.70 7.53 -3.37
CA ARG A 74 1.75 8.00 -4.39
C ARG A 74 0.31 8.05 -3.90
N SER A 75 -0.12 7.05 -3.13
CA SER A 75 -1.52 6.90 -2.73
C SER A 75 -1.86 7.53 -1.37
N GLY A 76 -0.85 7.80 -0.54
CA GLY A 76 -1.05 8.28 0.83
C GLY A 76 -1.64 7.24 1.78
N GLN A 77 -1.73 5.97 1.38
CA GLN A 77 -2.26 4.91 2.24
C GLN A 77 -1.35 4.63 3.42
N ALA A 78 -1.94 4.28 4.57
CA ALA A 78 -1.21 3.96 5.78
C ALA A 78 -0.75 2.49 5.74
N ILE A 79 0.52 2.26 5.36
CA ILE A 79 1.15 0.95 5.39
C ILE A 79 2.34 1.02 6.34
N TYR A 80 2.38 0.08 7.27
CA TYR A 80 3.41 -0.04 8.29
C TYR A 80 4.21 -1.32 8.07
N LEU A 81 5.50 -1.27 8.34
CA LEU A 81 6.37 -2.43 8.35
C LEU A 81 6.90 -2.64 9.76
N TRP A 82 6.79 -3.86 10.24
CA TRP A 82 7.44 -4.31 11.45
C TRP A 82 8.55 -5.32 11.13
N ASN A 83 9.69 -5.12 11.74
CA ASN A 83 10.74 -6.13 11.80
C ASN A 83 11.39 -6.13 13.19
N PRO A 84 12.08 -7.21 13.61
CA PRO A 84 12.66 -7.30 14.94
C PRO A 84 13.81 -6.31 15.19
N GLU A 85 14.44 -5.78 14.16
CA GLU A 85 15.58 -4.86 14.26
C GLU A 85 15.12 -3.42 14.48
N ASN A 86 14.20 -2.94 13.65
CA ASN A 86 13.76 -1.54 13.60
C ASN A 86 12.42 -1.30 14.31
N GLY A 87 11.68 -2.37 14.63
CA GLY A 87 10.35 -2.26 15.19
C GLY A 87 9.29 -1.89 14.13
N LEU A 88 8.20 -1.27 14.57
CA LEU A 88 7.08 -0.86 13.73
C LEU A 88 7.30 0.56 13.20
N GLY A 89 7.43 0.71 11.90
CA GLY A 89 7.60 2.00 11.21
C GLY A 89 6.59 2.19 10.09
N ASN A 90 6.28 3.45 9.77
CA ASN A 90 5.48 3.79 8.60
C ASN A 90 6.36 3.69 7.35
N LEU A 91 5.92 2.98 6.30
CA LEU A 91 6.68 2.85 5.05
C LEU A 91 6.88 4.17 4.30
N ARG A 92 6.10 5.19 4.60
CA ARG A 92 6.24 6.51 4.01
C ARG A 92 7.48 7.25 4.54
N GLU A 93 7.84 7.01 5.80
CA GLU A 93 8.90 7.71 6.52
C GLU A 93 10.01 6.71 6.87
N GLU A 94 11.20 6.89 6.31
CA GLU A 94 12.29 5.91 6.42
C GLU A 94 12.83 5.71 7.85
N HIS A 95 12.58 6.66 8.77
CA HIS A 95 13.18 6.66 10.12
C HIS A 95 12.17 6.82 11.27
N SER A 96 10.88 6.75 11.00
CA SER A 96 9.85 6.90 12.04
C SER A 96 9.41 5.55 12.62
N GLY A 97 10.33 4.85 13.29
CA GLY A 97 9.99 3.66 14.05
C GLY A 97 9.36 4.03 15.41
N LEU A 98 8.31 3.31 15.80
CA LEU A 98 7.74 3.43 17.15
C LEU A 98 8.76 2.93 18.17
N PRO A 99 9.22 3.76 19.12
CA PRO A 99 10.21 3.35 20.12
C PRO A 99 9.74 2.13 20.92
N GLY A 100 10.62 1.14 21.11
CA GLY A 100 10.35 -0.07 21.89
C GLY A 100 9.50 -1.12 21.16
N SER A 101 9.08 -0.87 19.93
CA SER A 101 8.23 -1.79 19.16
C SER A 101 8.98 -2.95 18.47
N GLN A 102 10.30 -3.11 18.72
CA GLN A 102 11.07 -4.29 18.27
C GLN A 102 10.47 -5.59 18.82
N ARG A 103 9.87 -5.54 20.00
CA ARG A 103 9.12 -6.67 20.54
C ARG A 103 7.77 -6.77 19.85
N LEU A 104 7.48 -7.92 19.25
CA LEU A 104 6.24 -8.15 18.49
C LEU A 104 4.99 -7.85 19.34
N ASN A 105 4.99 -8.21 20.63
CA ASN A 105 3.88 -7.92 21.53
C ASN A 105 3.54 -6.42 21.62
N ILE A 106 4.55 -5.54 21.68
CA ILE A 106 4.34 -4.09 21.74
C ILE A 106 3.76 -3.58 20.43
N ALA A 107 4.29 -4.05 19.29
CA ALA A 107 3.78 -3.71 17.98
C ALA A 107 2.31 -4.16 17.80
N LEU A 108 1.97 -5.40 18.19
CA LEU A 108 0.60 -5.90 18.10
C LEU A 108 -0.39 -5.15 19.01
N ARG A 109 0.04 -4.74 20.21
CA ARG A 109 -0.78 -3.89 21.10
C ARG A 109 -1.03 -2.52 20.48
N TYR A 110 -0.02 -1.92 19.84
CA TYR A 110 -0.20 -0.68 19.09
C TYR A 110 -1.23 -0.85 17.98
N VAL A 111 -1.13 -1.92 17.20
CA VAL A 111 -2.13 -2.24 16.15
C VAL A 111 -3.53 -2.42 16.76
N GLN A 112 -3.64 -3.06 17.92
CA GLN A 112 -4.91 -3.26 18.60
C GLN A 112 -5.54 -1.94 19.05
N GLN A 113 -4.73 -0.98 19.49
CA GLN A 113 -5.19 0.33 19.98
C GLN A 113 -5.41 1.34 18.86
N SER A 114 -4.88 1.11 17.66
CA SER A 114 -5.05 2.03 16.54
C SER A 114 -6.51 2.10 16.10
N ASN A 115 -7.03 3.33 15.94
CA ASN A 115 -8.42 3.58 15.52
C ASN A 115 -8.52 4.06 14.06
N HIS A 116 -7.51 3.80 13.26
CA HIS A 116 -7.45 4.21 11.87
C HIS A 116 -7.21 3.03 10.94
N PHE A 117 -7.48 3.24 9.66
CA PHE A 117 -7.12 2.30 8.61
C PHE A 117 -5.61 2.06 8.61
N GLY A 118 -5.19 0.81 8.45
CA GLY A 118 -3.78 0.47 8.33
C GLY A 118 -3.55 -0.96 7.82
N VAL A 119 -2.53 -1.10 7.00
CA VAL A 119 -1.95 -2.40 6.60
C VAL A 119 -0.63 -2.56 7.34
N TYR A 120 -0.49 -3.64 8.09
CA TYR A 120 0.67 -3.91 8.92
C TYR A 120 1.40 -5.14 8.39
N LEU A 121 2.53 -4.92 7.74
CA LEU A 121 3.39 -5.97 7.21
C LEU A 121 4.31 -6.46 8.33
N LEU A 122 4.26 -7.74 8.65
CA LEU A 122 5.14 -8.37 9.63
C LEU A 122 6.22 -9.18 8.92
N GLN A 123 7.45 -8.71 9.05
CA GLN A 123 8.64 -9.32 8.48
C GLN A 123 9.35 -10.17 9.52
N ARG A 124 9.61 -11.44 9.22
CA ARG A 124 10.38 -12.38 10.05
C ARG A 124 9.97 -12.37 11.54
N PRO A 125 8.72 -12.65 11.88
CA PRO A 125 8.33 -12.77 13.27
C PRO A 125 9.16 -13.83 14.00
N PRO A 126 9.47 -13.66 15.29
CA PRO A 126 10.25 -14.62 16.05
C PRO A 126 9.54 -15.97 16.13
N LEU A 127 10.28 -17.05 15.93
CA LEU A 127 9.74 -18.40 16.01
C LEU A 127 10.49 -19.22 17.08
N PRO A 128 9.76 -20.01 17.88
CA PRO A 128 8.30 -20.09 17.99
C PRO A 128 7.70 -18.78 18.55
N LEU A 129 6.47 -18.47 18.12
CA LEU A 129 5.75 -17.32 18.69
C LEU A 129 5.49 -17.54 20.18
N ALA A 130 5.71 -16.47 20.96
CA ALA A 130 5.27 -16.46 22.35
C ALA A 130 3.75 -16.63 22.44
N MET A 131 3.26 -17.33 23.47
CA MET A 131 1.82 -17.59 23.65
C MET A 131 0.98 -16.30 23.63
N GLY A 132 1.50 -15.22 24.25
CA GLY A 132 0.84 -13.92 24.25
C GLY A 132 0.71 -13.31 22.86
N ASP A 133 1.73 -13.42 22.00
CA ASP A 133 1.73 -12.89 20.64
C ASP A 133 0.77 -13.67 19.75
N ALA A 134 0.75 -14.99 19.88
CA ALA A 134 -0.19 -15.83 19.18
C ALA A 134 -1.66 -15.52 19.56
N THR A 135 -1.91 -15.26 20.83
CA THR A 135 -3.24 -14.86 21.31
C THR A 135 -3.66 -13.50 20.77
N LEU A 136 -2.77 -12.51 20.78
CA LEU A 136 -3.03 -11.18 20.22
C LEU A 136 -3.30 -11.23 18.72
N LEU A 137 -2.52 -12.01 17.96
CA LEU A 137 -2.75 -12.19 16.53
C LEU A 137 -4.13 -12.80 16.24
N ARG A 138 -4.55 -13.82 17.01
CA ARG A 138 -5.90 -14.38 16.87
C ARG A 138 -6.99 -13.38 17.24
N GLN A 139 -6.80 -12.60 18.29
CA GLN A 139 -7.76 -11.54 18.66
C GLN A 139 -7.89 -10.51 17.54
N LEU A 140 -6.78 -10.04 16.99
CA LEU A 140 -6.76 -9.08 15.88
C LEU A 140 -7.37 -9.66 14.60
N ALA A 141 -7.10 -10.94 14.31
CA ALA A 141 -7.68 -11.64 13.17
C ALA A 141 -9.22 -11.71 13.23
N ARG A 142 -9.77 -11.89 14.45
CA ARG A 142 -11.22 -12.01 14.69
C ARG A 142 -11.90 -10.67 14.98
N ALA A 143 -11.13 -9.59 15.15
CA ALA A 143 -11.69 -8.29 15.51
C ALA A 143 -12.55 -7.72 14.38
N ASN A 144 -13.83 -7.57 14.63
CA ASN A 144 -14.76 -6.82 13.79
C ASN A 144 -14.76 -5.37 14.26
N THR A 145 -13.88 -4.56 13.69
CA THR A 145 -13.80 -3.13 13.97
C THR A 145 -14.32 -2.34 12.78
N GLY A 146 -14.91 -1.16 13.03
CA GLY A 146 -15.33 -0.25 11.95
C GLY A 146 -14.18 0.25 11.07
N HIS A 147 -12.93 -0.04 11.43
CA HIS A 147 -11.73 0.34 10.69
C HIS A 147 -11.06 -0.90 10.09
N VAL A 148 -10.70 -0.81 8.82
CA VAL A 148 -9.99 -1.89 8.14
C VAL A 148 -8.55 -1.93 8.64
N ARG A 149 -8.21 -2.97 9.40
CA ARG A 149 -6.85 -3.29 9.83
C ARG A 149 -6.46 -4.64 9.25
N ARG A 150 -5.42 -4.66 8.45
CA ARG A 150 -4.90 -5.88 7.83
C ARG A 150 -3.52 -6.17 8.38
N ILE A 151 -3.33 -7.35 8.93
CA ILE A 151 -2.03 -7.86 9.37
C ILE A 151 -1.57 -8.86 8.34
N VAL A 152 -0.42 -8.60 7.74
CA VAL A 152 0.13 -9.40 6.65
C VAL A 152 1.45 -10.00 7.10
N LEU A 153 1.53 -11.30 7.16
CA LEU A 153 2.76 -12.05 7.38
C LEU A 153 3.47 -12.20 6.04
N LEU A 154 4.69 -11.72 5.93
CA LEU A 154 5.50 -11.84 4.73
C LEU A 154 6.23 -13.17 4.75
N ASP A 155 5.99 -13.99 3.74
CA ASP A 155 6.57 -15.32 3.52
C ASP A 155 6.69 -16.16 4.81
N PRO A 156 5.58 -16.37 5.56
CA PRO A 156 5.63 -17.06 6.83
C PRO A 156 5.94 -18.56 6.62
N PRO A 157 6.74 -19.19 7.52
CA PRO A 157 6.97 -20.62 7.44
C PRO A 157 5.69 -21.41 7.65
N GLN A 158 5.59 -22.59 7.05
CA GLN A 158 4.40 -23.43 7.07
C GLN A 158 3.95 -23.81 8.50
N THR A 159 4.88 -23.91 9.43
CA THR A 159 4.58 -24.14 10.86
C THR A 159 3.76 -23.01 11.46
N LEU A 160 4.07 -21.76 11.10
CA LEU A 160 3.32 -20.59 11.54
C LEU A 160 1.94 -20.56 10.86
N VAL A 161 1.88 -20.79 9.55
CA VAL A 161 0.63 -20.85 8.79
C VAL A 161 -0.31 -21.92 9.38
N ALA A 162 0.21 -23.12 9.66
CA ALA A 162 -0.58 -24.20 10.25
C ALA A 162 -1.16 -23.83 11.63
N SER A 163 -0.42 -23.06 12.43
CA SER A 163 -0.88 -22.65 13.76
C SER A 163 -2.04 -21.66 13.74
N PHE A 164 -2.29 -20.97 12.62
CA PHE A 164 -3.36 -19.99 12.44
C PHE A 164 -4.36 -20.36 11.35
N ASN A 165 -4.40 -21.61 10.92
CA ASN A 165 -5.22 -22.07 9.80
C ASN A 165 -6.73 -21.76 9.96
N ASP A 166 -7.20 -21.57 11.19
CA ASP A 166 -8.58 -21.20 11.53
C ASP A 166 -8.95 -19.74 11.27
N VAL A 167 -7.96 -18.85 11.19
CA VAL A 167 -8.20 -17.38 11.09
C VAL A 167 -7.37 -16.70 10.00
N LEU A 168 -6.46 -17.44 9.36
CA LEU A 168 -5.50 -16.91 8.41
C LEU A 168 -5.98 -17.11 6.97
N VAL A 169 -5.86 -16.05 6.16
CA VAL A 169 -6.12 -16.10 4.71
C VAL A 169 -4.78 -16.19 3.97
N ARG A 170 -4.65 -17.14 3.05
CA ARG A 170 -3.43 -17.28 2.23
C ARG A 170 -3.60 -16.54 0.91
N LEU A 171 -2.62 -15.71 0.58
CA LEU A 171 -2.53 -15.01 -0.70
C LEU A 171 -1.15 -15.30 -1.33
N SER A 172 -1.12 -15.51 -2.64
CA SER A 172 0.14 -15.63 -3.38
C SER A 172 0.56 -14.26 -3.91
N CYS A 173 1.86 -13.93 -3.83
CA CYS A 173 2.43 -12.76 -4.50
C CYS A 173 2.45 -12.90 -6.01
N GLN A 174 2.41 -14.13 -6.53
CA GLN A 174 2.39 -14.33 -7.96
C GLN A 174 1.04 -13.88 -8.53
N PRO A 175 1.03 -13.13 -9.65
CA PRO A 175 -0.21 -12.85 -10.35
C PRO A 175 -0.86 -14.21 -10.67
N GLU A 176 -2.11 -14.36 -10.28
CA GLU A 176 -2.88 -15.54 -10.68
C GLU A 176 -2.79 -15.60 -12.21
N ALA A 177 -2.08 -16.62 -12.73
CA ALA A 177 -1.95 -16.79 -14.17
C ALA A 177 -3.37 -16.79 -14.73
N ALA A 178 -3.69 -15.75 -15.50
CA ALA A 178 -5.02 -15.56 -16.05
C ALA A 178 -5.46 -16.89 -16.65
N ARG A 179 -6.41 -17.56 -16.00
CA ARG A 179 -6.97 -18.82 -16.49
C ARG A 179 -7.48 -18.50 -17.89
N ARG A 180 -6.73 -18.93 -18.89
CA ARG A 180 -7.16 -18.72 -20.29
C ARG A 180 -8.56 -19.29 -20.40
N PRO A 181 -9.54 -18.48 -20.84
CA PRO A 181 -10.91 -18.96 -20.97
C PRO A 181 -10.91 -20.18 -21.90
N ARG A 182 -11.35 -21.32 -21.37
CA ARG A 182 -11.59 -22.50 -22.20
C ARG A 182 -12.90 -22.28 -22.94
N LEU A 183 -12.87 -22.34 -24.25
CA LEU A 183 -14.09 -22.48 -25.03
C LEU A 183 -14.74 -23.83 -24.67
N ARG A 184 -16.08 -23.86 -24.79
CA ARG A 184 -16.91 -25.03 -24.49
C ARG A 184 -16.45 -26.30 -25.24
N ASP A 185 -15.73 -26.13 -26.37
CA ASP A 185 -15.25 -27.18 -27.24
C ASP A 185 -13.78 -27.58 -27.01
N GLY A 186 -13.16 -27.12 -25.93
CA GLY A 186 -11.80 -27.52 -25.50
C GLY A 186 -10.64 -26.86 -26.27
N HIS A 187 -10.91 -25.97 -27.22
CA HIS A 187 -9.90 -25.21 -27.91
C HIS A 187 -9.51 -23.92 -27.19
N TRP A 188 -8.21 -23.58 -27.27
CA TRP A 188 -7.68 -22.31 -26.70
C TRP A 188 -7.79 -21.22 -27.76
N LEU A 189 -8.24 -20.03 -27.36
CA LEU A 189 -8.03 -18.83 -28.15
C LEU A 189 -6.56 -18.39 -27.95
N LEU A 190 -5.82 -18.35 -29.06
CA LEU A 190 -4.46 -17.81 -29.12
C LEU A 190 -4.49 -16.28 -29.09
#